data_2e5fc24743f3891f41834df9448224c6
#
_entry.id   2e5fc24743f3891f41834df9448224c6
#
_cell.length_a   1.000
_cell.length_b   1.000
_cell.length_c   1.000
_cell.angle_alpha   90.00
_cell.angle_beta   90.00
_cell.angle_gamma   90.00
#
_symmetry.space_group_name_H-M   'P 1'
#
loop_
_entity.id
_entity.type
_entity.pdbx_description
1 polymer ?
#
loop_
_entity_poly.entity_id
_entity_poly.type
_entity_poly.pdbx_seq_one_letter_code
_entity_poly.pdbx_strand_id
1 'polypeptide(L)'
;MTVTSMLDKVLKIATRQSPLALWQAQYVKARLEQAHPGLKVELVPMVTRGDVILDTPLAKVGGKGLFVKELELAMLEGRADIAVHSMKDVPVEFPEGLGLVTICERDDPRDAFVSNRYASIDELPAGSVVGTSSLRRQCQLAATRPDLAIRSLRGNVGTRLSKLDNGEYDAIILAAAGLKRLKLEARIRQPLSPEQSLPAVGQGAVGIECRLDDAWTRGLLAPLNHTETAVRVRAERAMNTRLEGGCQVPIGSYAELKDGELWLRALVGAPDGSQMVRGERRGPAEQAEALGISLAEELLDNGAREILAAVYDGEAPR
;
A
#
# COMPACT_ATOMS: atom_id res chain seq x y z
N MET A 1 1.23 0.84 -39.11
CA MET A 1 0.10 1.66 -38.63
C MET A 1 0.62 3.07 -38.43
N THR A 2 0.01 4.07 -39.03
CA THR A 2 0.42 5.47 -38.95
C THR A 2 0.13 6.01 -37.56
N VAL A 3 0.96 6.92 -37.01
CA VAL A 3 0.84 7.54 -35.69
C VAL A 3 -0.57 8.11 -35.43
N THR A 4 -1.25 8.58 -36.45
CA THR A 4 -2.61 9.16 -36.38
C THR A 4 -3.67 8.11 -35.99
N SER A 5 -3.52 6.82 -36.35
CA SER A 5 -4.51 5.78 -36.03
C SER A 5 -4.39 5.26 -34.57
N MET A 6 -3.30 5.58 -33.89
CA MET A 6 -3.06 5.15 -32.49
C MET A 6 -3.75 6.03 -31.46
N LEU A 7 -4.07 7.29 -31.79
CA LEU A 7 -4.71 8.25 -30.89
C LEU A 7 -6.26 8.23 -30.95
N ASP A 8 -6.85 7.50 -31.90
CA ASP A 8 -8.30 7.35 -31.99
C ASP A 8 -8.87 6.36 -30.95
N LYS A 9 -8.01 5.53 -30.36
CA LYS A 9 -8.41 4.60 -29.29
C LYS A 9 -8.44 5.32 -27.95
N VAL A 10 -9.55 5.16 -27.22
CA VAL A 10 -9.70 5.65 -25.83
C VAL A 10 -9.03 4.67 -24.87
N LEU A 11 -8.13 5.15 -24.02
CA LEU A 11 -7.56 4.36 -22.93
C LEU A 11 -8.53 4.37 -21.73
N LYS A 12 -8.89 3.21 -21.23
CA LYS A 12 -9.82 3.03 -20.12
C LYS A 12 -9.11 2.62 -18.83
N ILE A 13 -9.34 3.38 -17.77
CA ILE A 13 -8.76 3.15 -16.44
C ILE A 13 -9.81 2.52 -15.51
N ALA A 14 -9.63 1.26 -15.13
CA ALA A 14 -10.38 0.66 -14.04
C ALA A 14 -9.93 1.25 -12.70
N THR A 15 -10.86 1.69 -11.86
CA THR A 15 -10.60 2.25 -10.56
C THR A 15 -11.74 1.97 -9.59
N ARG A 16 -11.44 1.95 -8.28
CA ARG A 16 -12.46 1.91 -7.24
C ARG A 16 -13.16 3.26 -7.12
N GLN A 17 -14.34 3.28 -6.48
CA GLN A 17 -15.15 4.50 -6.32
C GLN A 17 -14.76 5.33 -5.09
N SER A 18 -13.82 4.88 -4.24
CA SER A 18 -13.41 5.67 -3.09
C SER A 18 -12.72 6.98 -3.53
N PRO A 19 -12.87 8.09 -2.78
CA PRO A 19 -12.27 9.38 -3.15
C PRO A 19 -10.77 9.30 -3.43
N LEU A 20 -10.02 8.50 -2.65
CA LEU A 20 -8.58 8.32 -2.85
C LEU A 20 -8.28 7.54 -4.14
N ALA A 21 -9.03 6.49 -4.44
CA ALA A 21 -8.84 5.73 -5.68
C ALA A 21 -9.16 6.58 -6.92
N LEU A 22 -10.25 7.35 -6.87
CA LEU A 22 -10.59 8.29 -7.94
C LEU A 22 -9.51 9.36 -8.14
N TRP A 23 -8.95 9.90 -7.05
CA TRP A 23 -7.83 10.84 -7.14
C TRP A 23 -6.63 10.21 -7.85
N GLN A 24 -6.26 8.97 -7.51
CA GLN A 24 -5.15 8.25 -8.13
C GLN A 24 -5.39 8.00 -9.62
N ALA A 25 -6.60 7.61 -10.00
CA ALA A 25 -6.97 7.43 -11.40
C ALA A 25 -6.93 8.74 -12.18
N GLN A 26 -7.43 9.85 -11.61
CA GLN A 26 -7.34 11.19 -12.20
C GLN A 26 -5.88 11.66 -12.34
N TYR A 27 -5.04 11.39 -11.35
CA TYR A 27 -3.61 11.69 -11.42
C TYR A 27 -2.94 10.96 -12.60
N VAL A 28 -3.19 9.65 -12.76
CA VAL A 28 -2.66 8.86 -13.87
C VAL A 28 -3.20 9.36 -15.21
N LYS A 29 -4.51 9.64 -15.29
CA LYS A 29 -5.14 10.23 -16.48
C LYS A 29 -4.43 11.52 -16.90
N ALA A 30 -4.28 12.48 -15.97
CA ALA A 30 -3.65 13.77 -16.27
C ALA A 30 -2.19 13.60 -16.75
N ARG A 31 -1.43 12.68 -16.15
CA ARG A 31 -0.05 12.37 -16.55
C ARG A 31 0.02 11.74 -17.93
N LEU A 32 -0.92 10.86 -18.27
CA LEU A 32 -1.01 10.23 -19.60
C LEU A 32 -1.36 11.25 -20.67
N GLU A 33 -2.38 12.09 -20.44
CA GLU A 33 -2.79 13.14 -21.37
C GLU A 33 -1.69 14.20 -21.58
N GLN A 34 -0.90 14.49 -20.53
CA GLN A 34 0.28 15.35 -20.62
C GLN A 34 1.42 14.73 -21.45
N ALA A 35 1.70 13.44 -21.23
CA ALA A 35 2.77 12.72 -21.93
C ALA A 35 2.42 12.42 -23.40
N HIS A 36 1.12 12.29 -23.72
CA HIS A 36 0.61 11.92 -25.03
C HIS A 36 -0.49 12.90 -25.48
N PRO A 37 -0.14 14.08 -26.01
CA PRO A 37 -1.12 15.07 -26.48
C PRO A 37 -2.11 14.45 -27.50
N GLY A 38 -3.41 14.60 -27.23
CA GLY A 38 -4.48 14.04 -28.06
C GLY A 38 -4.98 12.65 -27.62
N LEU A 39 -4.30 11.98 -26.69
CA LEU A 39 -4.81 10.75 -26.07
C LEU A 39 -6.09 11.03 -25.29
N LYS A 40 -7.13 10.23 -25.53
CA LYS A 40 -8.36 10.27 -24.75
C LYS A 40 -8.30 9.21 -23.65
N VAL A 41 -8.53 9.61 -22.41
CA VAL A 41 -8.51 8.71 -21.25
C VAL A 41 -9.84 8.78 -20.52
N GLU A 42 -10.46 7.64 -20.28
CA GLU A 42 -11.72 7.50 -19.56
C GLU A 42 -11.53 6.69 -18.28
N LEU A 43 -12.21 7.09 -17.20
CA LEU A 43 -12.28 6.34 -15.98
C LEU A 43 -13.48 5.39 -16.01
N VAL A 44 -13.26 4.16 -15.55
CA VAL A 44 -14.29 3.11 -15.37
C VAL A 44 -14.36 2.78 -13.86
N PRO A 45 -15.15 3.54 -13.08
CA PRO A 45 -15.29 3.33 -11.65
C PRO A 45 -16.05 2.04 -11.34
N MET A 46 -15.55 1.24 -10.38
CA MET A 46 -16.10 -0.04 -9.98
C MET A 46 -16.22 -0.14 -8.46
N VAL A 47 -17.19 -0.94 -8.00
CA VAL A 47 -17.32 -1.33 -6.60
C VAL A 47 -16.65 -2.68 -6.41
N THR A 48 -15.74 -2.80 -5.45
CA THR A 48 -15.09 -4.06 -5.13
C THR A 48 -15.72 -4.72 -3.90
N ARG A 49 -15.53 -6.03 -3.76
CA ARG A 49 -16.00 -6.75 -2.56
C ARG A 49 -15.42 -6.15 -1.27
N GLY A 50 -14.17 -5.68 -1.32
CA GLY A 50 -13.53 -5.02 -0.18
C GLY A 50 -14.17 -3.69 0.21
N ASP A 51 -14.84 -3.00 -0.73
CA ASP A 51 -15.57 -1.76 -0.48
C ASP A 51 -16.93 -2.01 0.21
N VAL A 52 -17.54 -3.18 -0.04
CA VAL A 52 -18.87 -3.55 0.51
C VAL A 52 -18.75 -4.16 1.91
N ILE A 53 -17.72 -4.97 2.19
CA ILE A 53 -17.56 -5.66 3.46
C ILE A 53 -16.88 -4.72 4.47
N LEU A 54 -17.67 -4.03 5.28
CA LEU A 54 -17.19 -3.08 6.29
C LEU A 54 -17.18 -3.63 7.72
N ASP A 55 -18.03 -4.62 8.02
CA ASP A 55 -18.31 -5.08 9.38
C ASP A 55 -17.37 -6.20 9.87
N THR A 56 -16.58 -6.78 8.97
CA THR A 56 -15.66 -7.88 9.29
C THR A 56 -14.21 -7.40 9.16
N PRO A 57 -13.32 -7.68 10.15
CA PRO A 57 -11.89 -7.39 10.02
C PRO A 57 -11.30 -8.05 8.77
N LEU A 58 -10.43 -7.34 8.04
CA LEU A 58 -9.81 -7.83 6.80
C LEU A 58 -9.13 -9.20 6.99
N ALA A 59 -8.49 -9.41 8.13
CA ALA A 59 -7.85 -10.67 8.49
C ALA A 59 -8.84 -11.86 8.53
N LYS A 60 -10.12 -11.61 8.80
CA LYS A 60 -11.17 -12.65 8.88
C LYS A 60 -11.97 -12.82 7.59
N VAL A 61 -11.93 -11.85 6.67
CA VAL A 61 -12.71 -11.91 5.42
C VAL A 61 -12.14 -12.96 4.48
N GLY A 62 -10.86 -13.30 4.62
CA GLY A 62 -10.15 -14.26 3.77
C GLY A 62 -10.20 -13.89 2.28
N GLY A 63 -9.15 -14.17 1.55
CA GLY A 63 -9.09 -13.97 0.10
C GLY A 63 -8.11 -12.89 -0.31
N LYS A 64 -7.10 -13.32 -1.07
CA LYS A 64 -6.17 -12.44 -1.78
C LYS A 64 -6.96 -11.60 -2.80
N GLY A 65 -6.66 -10.32 -2.91
CA GLY A 65 -7.20 -9.48 -3.97
C GLY A 65 -8.61 -8.89 -3.76
N LEU A 66 -9.08 -8.72 -2.51
CA LEU A 66 -10.41 -8.16 -2.20
C LEU A 66 -10.70 -6.78 -2.85
N PHE A 67 -9.67 -6.03 -3.19
CA PHE A 67 -9.78 -4.68 -3.75
C PHE A 67 -9.37 -4.60 -5.23
N VAL A 68 -8.95 -5.71 -5.84
CA VAL A 68 -8.38 -5.70 -7.19
C VAL A 68 -9.10 -6.63 -8.17
N LYS A 69 -9.75 -7.71 -7.72
CA LYS A 69 -10.35 -8.75 -8.58
C LYS A 69 -11.32 -8.21 -9.63
N GLU A 70 -12.17 -7.28 -9.26
CA GLU A 70 -13.14 -6.69 -10.19
C GLU A 70 -12.45 -5.84 -11.28
N LEU A 71 -11.32 -5.20 -10.91
CA LEU A 71 -10.52 -4.41 -11.84
C LEU A 71 -9.74 -5.34 -12.79
N GLU A 72 -9.13 -6.40 -12.26
CA GLU A 72 -8.43 -7.42 -13.04
C GLU A 72 -9.38 -8.10 -14.04
N LEU A 73 -10.58 -8.49 -13.60
CA LEU A 73 -11.60 -9.06 -14.47
C LEU A 73 -12.00 -8.11 -15.60
N ALA A 74 -12.15 -6.81 -15.29
CA ALA A 74 -12.48 -5.80 -16.29
C ALA A 74 -11.37 -5.66 -17.35
N MET A 75 -10.09 -5.82 -16.99
CA MET A 75 -8.99 -5.83 -17.94
C MET A 75 -8.97 -7.09 -18.80
N LEU A 76 -9.19 -8.26 -18.20
CA LEU A 76 -9.27 -9.55 -18.92
C LEU A 76 -10.43 -9.58 -19.92
N GLU A 77 -11.57 -8.99 -19.57
CA GLU A 77 -12.74 -8.88 -20.42
C GLU A 77 -12.67 -7.73 -21.45
N GLY A 78 -11.59 -6.93 -21.45
CA GLY A 78 -11.43 -5.79 -22.36
C GLY A 78 -12.33 -4.59 -22.06
N ARG A 79 -12.96 -4.54 -20.88
CA ARG A 79 -13.76 -3.39 -20.42
C ARG A 79 -12.88 -2.23 -19.93
N ALA A 80 -11.65 -2.54 -19.54
CA ALA A 80 -10.61 -1.57 -19.21
C ALA A 80 -9.26 -2.00 -19.80
N ASP A 81 -8.34 -1.05 -19.95
CA ASP A 81 -6.99 -1.30 -20.47
C ASP A 81 -5.97 -1.37 -19.34
N ILE A 82 -6.16 -0.55 -18.31
CA ILE A 82 -5.30 -0.48 -17.13
C ILE A 82 -6.11 -0.45 -15.84
N ALA A 83 -5.47 -0.84 -14.73
CA ALA A 83 -5.98 -0.60 -13.39
C ALA A 83 -4.97 0.21 -12.57
N VAL A 84 -5.49 1.15 -11.77
CA VAL A 84 -4.68 2.05 -10.94
C VAL A 84 -4.88 1.71 -9.47
N HIS A 85 -3.75 1.51 -8.77
CA HIS A 85 -3.74 1.03 -7.40
C HIS A 85 -2.83 1.86 -6.48
N SER A 86 -3.17 1.92 -5.19
CA SER A 86 -2.16 2.14 -4.17
C SER A 86 -1.23 0.93 -4.14
N MET A 87 0.07 1.13 -4.26
CA MET A 87 1.04 0.02 -4.34
C MET A 87 0.94 -0.96 -3.18
N LYS A 88 0.66 -0.49 -1.98
CA LYS A 88 0.50 -1.35 -0.78
C LYS A 88 -0.69 -2.31 -0.84
N ASP A 89 -1.65 -2.06 -1.74
CA ASP A 89 -2.85 -2.88 -1.92
C ASP A 89 -2.71 -3.86 -3.10
N VAL A 90 -1.61 -3.75 -3.87
CA VAL A 90 -1.31 -4.63 -5.01
C VAL A 90 -0.86 -6.01 -4.51
N PRO A 91 -1.54 -7.09 -4.91
CA PRO A 91 -1.18 -8.44 -4.49
C PRO A 91 0.21 -8.85 -4.98
N VAL A 92 0.77 -9.88 -4.36
CA VAL A 92 2.07 -10.44 -4.78
C VAL A 92 1.97 -11.24 -6.07
N GLU A 93 0.81 -11.86 -6.32
CA GLU A 93 0.50 -12.67 -7.50
C GLU A 93 -0.57 -11.98 -8.35
N PHE A 94 -0.45 -12.10 -9.67
CA PHE A 94 -1.41 -11.59 -10.63
C PHE A 94 -2.07 -12.74 -11.39
N PRO A 95 -3.30 -12.54 -11.92
CA PRO A 95 -3.87 -13.45 -12.90
C PRO A 95 -2.97 -13.59 -14.14
N GLU A 96 -3.02 -14.75 -14.79
CA GLU A 96 -2.27 -14.97 -16.02
C GLU A 96 -2.57 -13.88 -17.05
N GLY A 97 -1.53 -13.36 -17.69
CA GLY A 97 -1.62 -12.30 -18.68
C GLY A 97 -1.70 -10.88 -18.13
N LEU A 98 -1.85 -10.68 -16.82
CA LEU A 98 -1.81 -9.38 -16.18
C LEU A 98 -0.51 -9.16 -15.40
N GLY A 99 -0.15 -7.90 -15.17
CA GLY A 99 1.00 -7.57 -14.36
C GLY A 99 1.15 -6.09 -14.06
N LEU A 100 1.92 -5.82 -13.02
CA LEU A 100 2.35 -4.47 -12.65
C LEU A 100 3.45 -4.01 -13.59
N VAL A 101 3.16 -3.01 -14.43
CA VAL A 101 4.08 -2.57 -15.49
C VAL A 101 4.69 -1.20 -15.22
N THR A 102 4.07 -0.39 -14.34
CA THR A 102 4.51 0.97 -14.07
C THR A 102 4.33 1.28 -12.59
N ILE A 103 5.36 1.88 -12.02
CA ILE A 103 5.33 2.42 -10.65
C ILE A 103 5.65 3.92 -10.74
N CYS A 104 4.68 4.75 -10.40
CA CYS A 104 4.82 6.20 -10.41
C CYS A 104 5.72 6.68 -9.26
N GLU A 105 6.16 7.94 -9.34
CA GLU A 105 6.93 8.58 -8.29
C GLU A 105 6.26 8.43 -6.91
N ARG A 106 7.07 8.07 -5.91
CA ARG A 106 6.62 7.84 -4.54
C ARG A 106 6.39 9.15 -3.81
N ASP A 107 5.20 9.35 -3.30
CA ASP A 107 4.86 10.38 -2.34
C ASP A 107 5.31 9.95 -0.92
N ASP A 108 4.95 10.72 0.10
CA ASP A 108 5.31 10.47 1.50
C ASP A 108 4.98 9.04 1.95
N PRO A 109 5.96 8.18 2.23
CA PRO A 109 5.73 6.79 2.62
C PRO A 109 5.27 6.64 4.07
N ARG A 110 5.37 7.71 4.88
CA ARG A 110 5.17 7.65 6.32
C ARG A 110 3.72 7.37 6.71
N ASP A 111 3.57 6.80 7.89
CA ASP A 111 2.30 6.83 8.60
C ASP A 111 2.09 8.21 9.23
N ALA A 112 0.84 8.59 9.43
CA ALA A 112 0.44 9.85 10.04
C ALA A 112 -0.40 9.57 11.30
N PHE A 113 0.02 10.14 12.40
CA PHE A 113 -0.78 10.25 13.61
C PHE A 113 -1.79 11.38 13.46
N VAL A 114 -3.06 11.07 13.66
CA VAL A 114 -4.18 12.00 13.55
C VAL A 114 -4.98 11.99 14.84
N SER A 115 -5.12 13.14 15.46
CA SER A 115 -5.91 13.32 16.68
C SER A 115 -6.50 14.73 16.71
N ASN A 116 -7.67 14.88 17.32
CA ASN A 116 -8.28 16.19 17.55
C ASN A 116 -7.73 16.88 18.81
N ARG A 117 -7.12 16.12 19.72
CA ARG A 117 -6.70 16.61 21.06
C ARG A 117 -5.20 16.58 21.30
N TYR A 118 -4.49 15.57 20.77
CA TYR A 118 -3.09 15.32 21.09
C TYR A 118 -2.19 15.64 19.88
N ALA A 119 -1.01 16.17 20.13
CA ALA A 119 -0.06 16.54 19.08
C ALA A 119 0.83 15.36 18.63
N SER A 120 1.04 14.36 19.49
CA SER A 120 1.89 13.20 19.23
C SER A 120 1.37 11.93 19.92
N ILE A 121 1.92 10.77 19.51
CA ILE A 121 1.65 9.49 20.17
C ILE A 121 2.09 9.52 21.64
N ASP A 122 3.19 10.23 21.94
CA ASP A 122 3.76 10.28 23.28
C ASP A 122 2.88 11.06 24.27
N GLU A 123 2.06 11.99 23.75
CA GLU A 123 1.10 12.75 24.57
C GLU A 123 -0.18 11.98 24.92
N LEU A 124 -0.41 10.82 24.31
CA LEU A 124 -1.60 10.02 24.63
C LEU A 124 -1.53 9.47 26.05
N PRO A 125 -2.55 9.73 26.91
CA PRO A 125 -2.67 9.06 28.21
C PRO A 125 -2.75 7.54 28.08
N ALA A 126 -2.32 6.83 29.12
CA ALA A 126 -2.52 5.39 29.21
C ALA A 126 -4.02 5.03 29.07
N GLY A 127 -4.32 3.97 28.36
CA GLY A 127 -5.68 3.53 28.06
C GLY A 127 -6.36 4.28 26.92
N SER A 128 -5.71 5.28 26.29
CA SER A 128 -6.27 5.97 25.13
C SER A 128 -6.54 4.99 23.98
N VAL A 129 -7.65 5.24 23.26
CA VAL A 129 -8.11 4.39 22.16
C VAL A 129 -7.52 4.85 20.85
N VAL A 130 -6.70 4.01 20.20
CA VAL A 130 -6.10 4.29 18.90
C VAL A 130 -6.70 3.39 17.81
N GLY A 131 -7.20 4.00 16.74
CA GLY A 131 -7.88 3.31 15.65
C GLY A 131 -6.92 2.90 14.53
N THR A 132 -6.82 1.59 14.27
CA THR A 132 -6.19 1.03 13.08
C THR A 132 -6.71 -0.39 12.81
N SER A 133 -6.82 -0.80 11.54
CA SER A 133 -7.05 -2.20 11.14
C SER A 133 -5.82 -2.84 10.51
N SER A 134 -4.69 -2.14 10.50
CA SER A 134 -3.43 -2.64 9.95
C SER A 134 -2.66 -3.37 11.06
N LEU A 135 -2.47 -4.68 10.90
CA LEU A 135 -1.66 -5.47 11.85
C LEU A 135 -0.22 -4.97 11.92
N ARG A 136 0.33 -4.44 10.83
CA ARG A 136 1.64 -3.80 10.79
C ARG A 136 1.73 -2.59 11.72
N ARG A 137 0.71 -1.72 11.71
CA ARG A 137 0.65 -0.56 12.62
C ARG A 137 0.40 -1.00 14.04
N GLN A 138 -0.51 -1.94 14.20
CA GLN A 138 -0.87 -2.49 15.52
C GLN A 138 0.34 -3.07 16.24
N CYS A 139 1.10 -3.98 15.62
CA CYS A 139 2.25 -4.61 16.26
C CYS A 139 3.33 -3.59 16.67
N GLN A 140 3.61 -2.60 15.81
CA GLN A 140 4.60 -1.57 16.12
C GLN A 140 4.15 -0.64 17.25
N LEU A 141 2.87 -0.24 17.23
CA LEU A 141 2.31 0.60 18.29
C LEU A 141 2.24 -0.15 19.62
N ALA A 142 1.75 -1.39 19.63
CA ALA A 142 1.68 -2.21 20.83
C ALA A 142 3.06 -2.50 21.44
N ALA A 143 4.09 -2.68 20.62
CA ALA A 143 5.46 -2.89 21.10
C ALA A 143 6.05 -1.64 21.80
N THR A 144 5.68 -0.43 21.38
CA THR A 144 6.20 0.82 21.93
C THR A 144 5.31 1.44 23.01
N ARG A 145 3.99 1.24 22.88
CA ARG A 145 2.96 1.80 23.78
C ARG A 145 1.94 0.70 24.14
N PRO A 146 2.36 -0.32 24.92
CA PRO A 146 1.48 -1.43 25.34
C PRO A 146 0.33 -0.98 26.28
N ASP A 147 0.42 0.24 26.78
CA ASP A 147 -0.60 0.89 27.62
C ASP A 147 -1.80 1.43 26.84
N LEU A 148 -1.74 1.46 25.48
CA LEU A 148 -2.83 1.98 24.65
C LEU A 148 -3.83 0.89 24.26
N ALA A 149 -5.10 1.27 24.12
CA ALA A 149 -6.16 0.39 23.62
C ALA A 149 -6.26 0.50 22.09
N ILE A 150 -5.78 -0.50 21.36
CA ILE A 150 -5.86 -0.50 19.90
C ILE A 150 -7.18 -1.12 19.47
N ARG A 151 -7.96 -0.40 18.65
CA ARG A 151 -9.25 -0.87 18.13
C ARG A 151 -9.29 -0.82 16.61
N SER A 152 -10.03 -1.77 16.01
CA SER A 152 -10.22 -1.84 14.56
C SER A 152 -10.91 -0.59 14.03
N LEU A 153 -10.37 -0.02 12.94
CA LEU A 153 -10.91 1.16 12.26
C LEU A 153 -11.04 0.88 10.77
N ARG A 154 -12.28 0.79 10.27
CA ARG A 154 -12.61 0.49 8.88
C ARG A 154 -13.32 1.65 8.18
N GLY A 155 -13.32 1.61 6.86
CA GLY A 155 -13.89 2.60 5.97
C GLY A 155 -12.82 3.32 5.11
N ASN A 156 -13.26 4.21 4.23
CA ASN A 156 -12.37 5.11 3.51
C ASN A 156 -11.80 6.19 4.44
N VAL A 157 -10.90 7.04 3.93
CA VAL A 157 -10.23 8.08 4.75
C VAL A 157 -11.27 9.00 5.41
N GLY A 158 -12.27 9.46 4.67
CA GLY A 158 -13.33 10.35 5.21
C GLY A 158 -14.13 9.68 6.33
N THR A 159 -14.55 8.43 6.14
CA THR A 159 -15.27 7.66 7.17
C THR A 159 -14.45 7.50 8.44
N ARG A 160 -13.13 7.21 8.31
CA ARG A 160 -12.25 7.06 9.47
C ARG A 160 -12.06 8.37 10.23
N LEU A 161 -11.93 9.50 9.51
CA LEU A 161 -11.87 10.82 10.12
C LEU A 161 -13.18 11.18 10.83
N SER A 162 -14.33 10.88 10.24
CA SER A 162 -15.64 11.12 10.89
C SER A 162 -15.77 10.34 12.19
N LYS A 163 -15.30 9.08 12.26
CA LYS A 163 -15.31 8.30 13.50
C LYS A 163 -14.42 8.92 14.58
N LEU A 164 -13.25 9.46 14.19
CA LEU A 164 -12.41 10.23 15.10
C LEU A 164 -13.13 11.50 15.60
N ASP A 165 -13.76 12.25 14.68
CA ASP A 165 -14.46 13.49 14.99
C ASP A 165 -15.69 13.26 15.90
N ASN A 166 -16.33 12.09 15.77
CA ASN A 166 -17.41 11.65 16.64
C ASN A 166 -16.94 11.16 18.03
N GLY A 167 -15.62 11.14 18.29
CA GLY A 167 -15.06 10.74 19.58
C GLY A 167 -15.01 9.23 19.83
N GLU A 168 -15.16 8.40 18.78
CA GLU A 168 -15.02 6.94 18.90
C GLU A 168 -13.57 6.51 19.20
N TYR A 169 -12.60 7.37 18.90
CA TYR A 169 -11.16 7.18 19.08
C TYR A 169 -10.51 8.45 19.60
N ASP A 170 -9.44 8.31 20.39
CA ASP A 170 -8.58 9.43 20.82
C ASP A 170 -7.61 9.84 19.72
N ALA A 171 -7.18 8.87 18.91
CA ALA A 171 -6.33 9.05 17.76
C ALA A 171 -6.55 7.93 16.72
N ILE A 172 -6.13 8.16 15.49
CA ILE A 172 -6.10 7.16 14.42
C ILE A 172 -4.78 7.24 13.65
N ILE A 173 -4.36 6.12 13.06
CA ILE A 173 -3.16 6.08 12.22
C ILE A 173 -3.57 5.88 10.77
N LEU A 174 -3.16 6.81 9.90
CA LEU A 174 -3.42 6.78 8.46
C LEU A 174 -2.11 6.87 7.67
N ALA A 175 -2.15 6.66 6.35
CA ALA A 175 -1.01 6.94 5.48
C ALA A 175 -0.97 8.42 5.13
N ALA A 176 0.18 9.08 5.30
CA ALA A 176 0.35 10.50 5.04
C ALA A 176 0.02 10.87 3.57
N ALA A 177 0.48 10.06 2.60
CA ALA A 177 0.16 10.28 1.19
C ALA A 177 -1.36 10.31 0.91
N GLY A 178 -2.14 9.46 1.59
CA GLY A 178 -3.60 9.46 1.43
C GLY A 178 -4.25 10.76 1.88
N LEU A 179 -3.80 11.31 3.02
CA LEU A 179 -4.28 12.59 3.53
C LEU A 179 -3.88 13.76 2.62
N LYS A 180 -2.62 13.80 2.17
CA LYS A 180 -2.11 14.83 1.25
C LYS A 180 -2.88 14.84 -0.07
N ARG A 181 -3.09 13.67 -0.69
CA ARG A 181 -3.83 13.54 -1.95
C ARG A 181 -5.28 14.03 -1.85
N LEU A 182 -5.89 13.88 -0.69
CA LEU A 182 -7.24 14.36 -0.42
C LEU A 182 -7.28 15.80 0.13
N LYS A 183 -6.14 16.52 0.17
CA LYS A 183 -6.00 17.88 0.71
C LYS A 183 -6.42 17.97 2.19
N LEU A 184 -6.05 16.93 2.94
CA LEU A 184 -6.34 16.77 4.38
C LEU A 184 -5.05 16.75 5.22
N GLU A 185 -3.95 17.29 4.70
CA GLU A 185 -2.65 17.34 5.38
C GLU A 185 -2.70 18.10 6.71
N ALA A 186 -3.61 19.09 6.84
CA ALA A 186 -3.84 19.79 8.10
C ALA A 186 -4.31 18.89 9.26
N ARG A 187 -4.82 17.69 8.95
CA ARG A 187 -5.22 16.69 9.95
C ARG A 187 -4.03 15.89 10.49
N ILE A 188 -2.86 15.94 9.84
CA ILE A 188 -1.65 15.26 10.32
C ILE A 188 -1.10 16.03 11.51
N ARG A 189 -1.14 15.43 12.69
CA ARG A 189 -0.56 16.00 13.90
C ARG A 189 0.94 15.67 13.99
N GLN A 190 1.29 14.43 13.68
CA GLN A 190 2.67 13.95 13.65
C GLN A 190 2.84 12.97 12.49
N PRO A 191 3.73 13.26 11.51
CA PRO A 191 4.21 12.23 10.62
C PRO A 191 5.17 11.31 11.38
N LEU A 192 4.92 10.00 11.33
CA LEU A 192 5.76 9.01 12.02
C LEU A 192 6.96 8.68 11.16
N SER A 193 8.16 8.84 11.69
CA SER A 193 9.37 8.43 10.96
C SER A 193 9.40 6.92 10.71
N PRO A 194 10.14 6.42 9.70
CA PRO A 194 10.27 4.98 9.47
C PRO A 194 10.84 4.22 10.67
N GLU A 195 11.59 4.88 11.54
CA GLU A 195 12.12 4.33 12.80
C GLU A 195 11.01 4.11 13.83
N GLN A 196 10.01 5.01 13.87
CA GLN A 196 8.85 4.92 14.75
C GLN A 196 7.78 3.96 14.21
N SER A 197 7.53 4.01 12.90
CA SER A 197 6.56 3.16 12.23
C SER A 197 7.02 2.84 10.81
N LEU A 198 7.61 1.66 10.63
CA LEU A 198 8.08 1.20 9.34
C LEU A 198 6.88 1.05 8.38
N PRO A 199 6.91 1.70 7.20
CA PRO A 199 5.77 1.74 6.28
C PRO A 199 5.32 0.36 5.77
N ALA A 200 4.14 0.31 5.17
CA ALA A 200 3.75 -0.83 4.35
C ALA A 200 4.56 -0.85 3.04
N VAL A 201 4.76 -2.05 2.50
CA VAL A 201 5.39 -2.28 1.20
C VAL A 201 4.77 -1.38 0.12
N GLY A 202 5.57 -0.56 -0.54
CA GLY A 202 5.11 0.37 -1.57
C GLY A 202 4.24 1.53 -1.09
N GLN A 203 4.06 1.75 0.23
CA GLN A 203 3.23 2.85 0.72
C GLN A 203 3.71 4.20 0.17
N GLY A 204 2.76 5.01 -0.31
CA GLY A 204 3.02 6.30 -0.96
C GLY A 204 3.16 6.24 -2.48
N ALA A 205 3.40 5.08 -3.07
CA ALA A 205 3.48 4.93 -4.53
C ALA A 205 2.12 4.53 -5.14
N VAL A 206 1.93 4.91 -6.41
CA VAL A 206 0.85 4.46 -7.28
C VAL A 206 1.41 3.42 -8.25
N GLY A 207 0.75 2.28 -8.36
CA GLY A 207 1.07 1.22 -9.31
C GLY A 207 0.03 1.12 -10.41
N ILE A 208 0.48 0.78 -11.61
CA ILE A 208 -0.39 0.61 -12.77
C ILE A 208 -0.21 -0.81 -13.32
N GLU A 209 -1.32 -1.52 -13.38
CA GLU A 209 -1.44 -2.86 -13.90
C GLU A 209 -2.06 -2.82 -15.29
N CYS A 210 -1.61 -3.69 -16.20
CA CYS A 210 -2.23 -3.90 -17.50
C CYS A 210 -2.01 -5.31 -18.02
N ARG A 211 -2.59 -5.62 -19.19
CA ARG A 211 -2.28 -6.84 -19.94
C ARG A 211 -0.82 -6.80 -20.40
N LEU A 212 -0.10 -7.89 -20.19
CA LEU A 212 1.34 -7.99 -20.51
C LEU A 212 1.63 -8.07 -22.02
N ASP A 213 0.67 -8.53 -22.81
CA ASP A 213 0.73 -8.62 -24.28
C ASP A 213 0.26 -7.34 -24.99
N ASP A 214 -0.31 -6.36 -24.26
CA ASP A 214 -0.77 -5.08 -24.82
C ASP A 214 0.40 -4.08 -24.97
N ALA A 215 1.15 -4.22 -26.07
CA ALA A 215 2.29 -3.36 -26.38
C ALA A 215 1.91 -1.87 -26.51
N TRP A 216 0.70 -1.57 -26.99
CA TRP A 216 0.21 -0.19 -27.12
C TRP A 216 0.04 0.46 -25.74
N THR A 217 -0.70 -0.19 -24.85
CA THR A 217 -0.90 0.29 -23.47
C THR A 217 0.42 0.43 -22.73
N ARG A 218 1.31 -0.58 -22.82
CA ARG A 218 2.62 -0.54 -22.16
C ARG A 218 3.50 0.62 -22.67
N GLY A 219 3.45 0.91 -23.99
CA GLY A 219 4.15 2.05 -24.57
C GLY A 219 3.66 3.39 -24.03
N LEU A 220 2.34 3.54 -23.84
CA LEU A 220 1.76 4.75 -23.25
C LEU A 220 2.14 4.93 -21.77
N LEU A 221 2.30 3.86 -21.03
CA LEU A 221 2.62 3.87 -19.61
C LEU A 221 4.10 4.12 -19.31
N ALA A 222 5.00 3.83 -20.24
CA ALA A 222 6.45 3.93 -20.03
C ALA A 222 6.93 5.28 -19.48
N PRO A 223 6.43 6.46 -19.94
CA PRO A 223 6.85 7.76 -19.41
C PRO A 223 6.44 8.02 -17.94
N LEU A 224 5.49 7.26 -17.42
CA LEU A 224 5.02 7.42 -16.05
C LEU A 224 5.85 6.62 -15.04
N ASN A 225 6.70 5.70 -15.52
CA ASN A 225 7.50 4.88 -14.63
C ASN A 225 8.65 5.68 -14.03
N HIS A 226 8.69 5.75 -12.69
CA HIS A 226 9.76 6.42 -11.94
C HIS A 226 10.80 5.39 -11.50
N THR A 227 11.94 5.39 -12.17
CA THR A 227 12.99 4.35 -12.02
C THR A 227 13.44 4.14 -10.59
N GLU A 228 13.74 5.22 -9.85
CA GLU A 228 14.19 5.11 -8.46
C GLU A 228 13.10 4.53 -7.54
N THR A 229 11.85 4.96 -7.72
CA THR A 229 10.73 4.36 -6.96
C THR A 229 10.54 2.90 -7.32
N ALA A 230 10.64 2.56 -8.60
CA ALA A 230 10.48 1.19 -9.06
C ALA A 230 11.55 0.26 -8.47
N VAL A 231 12.80 0.70 -8.39
CA VAL A 231 13.89 -0.04 -7.72
C VAL A 231 13.58 -0.30 -6.25
N ARG A 232 13.24 0.76 -5.51
CA ARG A 232 12.87 0.65 -4.07
C ARG A 232 11.71 -0.31 -3.84
N VAL A 233 10.63 -0.12 -4.60
CA VAL A 233 9.42 -0.94 -4.46
C VAL A 233 9.65 -2.39 -4.89
N ARG A 234 10.50 -2.66 -5.90
CA ARG A 234 10.88 -4.03 -6.27
C ARG A 234 11.58 -4.78 -5.14
N ALA A 235 12.51 -4.13 -4.43
CA ALA A 235 13.16 -4.73 -3.27
C ALA A 235 12.15 -5.04 -2.15
N GLU A 236 11.30 -4.08 -1.80
CA GLU A 236 10.25 -4.24 -0.80
C GLU A 236 9.28 -5.37 -1.18
N ARG A 237 8.86 -5.44 -2.47
CA ARG A 237 7.94 -6.48 -2.96
C ARG A 237 8.59 -7.86 -3.01
N ALA A 238 9.85 -7.97 -3.42
CA ALA A 238 10.57 -9.25 -3.45
C ALA A 238 10.66 -9.86 -2.03
N MET A 239 10.97 -9.04 -1.04
CA MET A 239 10.93 -9.42 0.37
C MET A 239 9.52 -9.88 0.78
N ASN A 240 8.49 -9.07 0.47
CA ASN A 240 7.11 -9.38 0.83
C ASN A 240 6.59 -10.65 0.16
N THR A 241 6.93 -10.88 -1.10
CA THR A 241 6.56 -12.10 -1.84
C THR A 241 7.19 -13.33 -1.18
N ARG A 242 8.46 -13.27 -0.79
CA ARG A 242 9.16 -14.39 -0.13
C ARG A 242 8.59 -14.70 1.26
N LEU A 243 8.05 -13.69 1.95
CA LEU A 243 7.33 -13.85 3.23
C LEU A 243 5.86 -14.27 3.03
N GLU A 244 5.38 -14.48 1.80
CA GLU A 244 3.97 -14.72 1.47
C GLU A 244 3.04 -13.62 1.99
N GLY A 245 3.56 -12.37 2.03
CA GLY A 245 2.89 -11.22 2.62
C GLY A 245 1.67 -10.75 1.85
N GLY A 246 0.79 -10.05 2.55
CA GLY A 246 -0.42 -9.44 2.02
C GLY A 246 -0.92 -8.31 2.91
N CYS A 247 -2.09 -7.75 2.60
CA CYS A 247 -2.68 -6.65 3.39
C CYS A 247 -3.06 -7.04 4.83
N GLN A 248 -3.02 -8.32 5.15
CA GLN A 248 -3.56 -8.90 6.39
C GLN A 248 -2.46 -9.41 7.34
N VAL A 249 -1.19 -9.13 7.03
CA VAL A 249 -0.05 -9.60 7.81
C VAL A 249 0.73 -8.45 8.41
N PRO A 250 1.36 -8.65 9.56
CA PRO A 250 2.08 -7.61 10.29
C PRO A 250 3.51 -7.41 9.74
N ILE A 251 3.60 -7.10 8.46
CA ILE A 251 4.87 -6.88 7.74
C ILE A 251 5.02 -5.40 7.43
N GLY A 252 6.15 -4.80 7.85
CA GLY A 252 6.61 -3.48 7.44
C GLY A 252 7.86 -3.58 6.59
N SER A 253 7.98 -2.69 5.60
CA SER A 253 9.20 -2.61 4.78
C SER A 253 9.35 -1.24 4.15
N TYR A 254 10.58 -0.75 4.12
CA TYR A 254 10.92 0.51 3.48
C TYR A 254 12.33 0.49 2.91
N ALA A 255 12.43 0.84 1.64
CA ALA A 255 13.70 0.98 0.94
C ALA A 255 14.01 2.45 0.64
N GLU A 256 15.25 2.84 0.87
CA GLU A 256 15.83 4.11 0.49
C GLU A 256 16.93 3.86 -0.55
N LEU A 257 17.04 4.76 -1.52
CA LEU A 257 18.07 4.72 -2.56
C LEU A 257 18.86 6.01 -2.49
N LYS A 258 20.17 5.88 -2.28
CA LYS A 258 21.08 7.03 -2.24
C LYS A 258 22.38 6.65 -2.92
N ASP A 259 22.82 7.48 -3.87
CA ASP A 259 24.10 7.30 -4.60
C ASP A 259 24.28 5.89 -5.20
N GLY A 260 23.17 5.28 -5.68
CA GLY A 260 23.18 3.93 -6.25
C GLY A 260 23.13 2.80 -5.24
N GLU A 261 23.25 3.08 -3.94
CA GLU A 261 23.09 2.12 -2.86
C GLU A 261 21.63 2.08 -2.37
N LEU A 262 21.08 0.88 -2.34
CA LEU A 262 19.77 0.59 -1.75
C LEU A 262 19.95 0.18 -0.29
N TRP A 263 19.17 0.80 0.60
CA TRP A 263 19.02 0.42 2.00
C TRP A 263 17.60 -0.04 2.27
N LEU A 264 17.42 -1.36 2.42
CA LEU A 264 16.14 -2.00 2.68
C LEU A 264 16.04 -2.36 4.16
N ARG A 265 14.98 -1.92 4.82
CA ARG A 265 14.61 -2.28 6.20
C ARG A 265 13.30 -3.04 6.19
N ALA A 266 13.16 -4.02 7.06
CA ALA A 266 11.93 -4.80 7.20
C ALA A 266 11.68 -5.23 8.64
N LEU A 267 10.41 -5.52 8.93
CA LEU A 267 9.98 -6.15 10.18
C LEU A 267 8.81 -7.10 9.95
N VAL A 268 8.73 -8.08 10.84
CA VAL A 268 7.55 -8.91 11.06
C VAL A 268 7.27 -8.91 12.56
N GLY A 269 6.04 -8.59 12.98
CA GLY A 269 5.71 -8.48 14.40
C GLY A 269 4.44 -9.25 14.80
N ALA A 270 4.41 -9.80 16.01
CA ALA A 270 3.18 -10.32 16.59
C ALA A 270 2.17 -9.17 16.77
N PRO A 271 0.87 -9.37 16.48
CA PRO A 271 -0.13 -8.30 16.55
C PRO A 271 -0.23 -7.59 17.90
N ASP A 272 0.06 -8.30 18.99
CA ASP A 272 0.09 -7.76 20.36
C ASP A 272 1.40 -7.04 20.72
N GLY A 273 2.38 -6.99 19.81
CA GLY A 273 3.68 -6.36 20.02
C GLY A 273 4.66 -7.17 20.87
N SER A 274 4.31 -8.36 21.33
CA SER A 274 5.14 -9.21 22.21
C SER A 274 6.42 -9.72 21.55
N GLN A 275 6.40 -9.89 20.23
CA GLN A 275 7.53 -10.33 19.43
C GLN A 275 7.69 -9.46 18.19
N MET A 276 8.95 -9.11 17.88
CA MET A 276 9.28 -8.30 16.71
C MET A 276 10.59 -8.76 16.11
N VAL A 277 10.55 -9.30 14.89
CA VAL A 277 11.74 -9.64 14.11
C VAL A 277 12.02 -8.50 13.16
N ARG A 278 13.26 -7.97 13.21
CA ARG A 278 13.70 -6.84 12.36
C ARG A 278 14.98 -7.22 11.63
N GLY A 279 15.16 -6.65 10.46
CA GLY A 279 16.40 -6.80 9.70
C GLY A 279 16.58 -5.69 8.68
N GLU A 280 17.79 -5.60 8.13
CA GLU A 280 18.12 -4.66 7.07
C GLU A 280 19.16 -5.24 6.10
N ARG A 281 19.16 -4.74 4.87
CA ARG A 281 20.16 -5.05 3.85
C ARG A 281 20.56 -3.78 3.13
N ARG A 282 21.86 -3.74 2.76
CA ARG A 282 22.41 -2.71 1.88
C ARG A 282 23.09 -3.36 0.69
N GLY A 283 23.03 -2.71 -0.46
CA GLY A 283 23.67 -3.18 -1.66
C GLY A 283 23.30 -2.37 -2.90
N PRO A 284 23.88 -2.70 -4.04
CA PRO A 284 23.64 -1.95 -5.27
C PRO A 284 22.19 -2.08 -5.75
N ALA A 285 21.69 -1.01 -6.38
CA ALA A 285 20.32 -0.90 -6.88
C ALA A 285 19.93 -2.03 -7.85
N GLU A 286 20.89 -2.54 -8.62
CA GLU A 286 20.72 -3.63 -9.58
C GLU A 286 20.35 -4.96 -8.90
N GLN A 287 20.70 -5.11 -7.63
CA GLN A 287 20.42 -6.30 -6.82
C GLN A 287 19.15 -6.17 -5.96
N ALA A 288 18.28 -5.21 -6.26
CA ALA A 288 17.09 -4.90 -5.46
C ALA A 288 16.27 -6.13 -5.06
N GLU A 289 15.95 -7.01 -6.02
CA GLU A 289 15.16 -8.22 -5.75
C GLU A 289 15.95 -9.22 -4.90
N ALA A 290 17.22 -9.45 -5.19
CA ALA A 290 18.07 -10.37 -4.43
C ALA A 290 18.24 -9.91 -2.97
N LEU A 291 18.39 -8.59 -2.74
CA LEU A 291 18.44 -8.00 -1.40
C LEU A 291 17.13 -8.24 -0.65
N GLY A 292 15.99 -8.07 -1.33
CA GLY A 292 14.66 -8.35 -0.76
C GLY A 292 14.50 -9.81 -0.33
N ILE A 293 14.83 -10.74 -1.21
CA ILE A 293 14.76 -12.19 -0.94
C ILE A 293 15.69 -12.57 0.21
N SER A 294 16.95 -12.09 0.18
CA SER A 294 17.93 -12.37 1.23
C SER A 294 17.48 -11.86 2.60
N LEU A 295 16.88 -10.67 2.66
CA LEU A 295 16.34 -10.13 3.91
C LEU A 295 15.16 -10.95 4.41
N ALA A 296 14.27 -11.39 3.52
CA ALA A 296 13.14 -12.24 3.90
C ALA A 296 13.60 -13.57 4.50
N GLU A 297 14.61 -14.23 3.91
CA GLU A 297 15.18 -15.47 4.45
C GLU A 297 15.73 -15.26 5.86
N GLU A 298 16.51 -14.19 6.08
CA GLU A 298 17.00 -13.87 7.42
C GLU A 298 15.86 -13.67 8.43
N LEU A 299 14.80 -12.94 8.06
CA LEU A 299 13.66 -12.74 8.95
C LEU A 299 12.97 -14.06 9.28
N LEU A 300 12.79 -14.95 8.29
CA LEU A 300 12.22 -16.28 8.49
C LEU A 300 13.05 -17.15 9.43
N ASP A 301 14.38 -17.11 9.29
CA ASP A 301 15.32 -17.87 10.13
C ASP A 301 15.38 -17.32 11.58
N ASN A 302 15.05 -16.03 11.75
CA ASN A 302 15.04 -15.35 13.04
C ASN A 302 13.67 -15.35 13.75
N GLY A 303 12.70 -16.16 13.30
CA GLY A 303 11.41 -16.34 13.99
C GLY A 303 10.20 -15.67 13.33
N ALA A 304 10.37 -15.04 12.16
CA ALA A 304 9.22 -14.47 11.44
C ALA A 304 8.24 -15.55 10.95
N ARG A 305 8.72 -16.77 10.69
CA ARG A 305 7.91 -17.90 10.26
C ARG A 305 6.81 -18.23 11.27
N GLU A 306 7.18 -18.30 12.55
CA GLU A 306 6.27 -18.64 13.65
C GLU A 306 5.24 -17.54 13.86
N ILE A 307 5.65 -16.27 13.77
CA ILE A 307 4.73 -15.11 13.87
C ILE A 307 3.71 -15.13 12.72
N LEU A 308 4.17 -15.36 11.48
CA LEU A 308 3.28 -15.39 10.32
C LEU A 308 2.32 -16.59 10.37
N ALA A 309 2.80 -17.78 10.76
CA ALA A 309 1.96 -18.96 10.93
C ALA A 309 0.83 -18.71 11.95
N ALA A 310 1.14 -18.16 13.11
CA ALA A 310 0.15 -17.82 14.14
C ALA A 310 -0.92 -16.82 13.62
N VAL A 311 -0.53 -15.86 12.78
CA VAL A 311 -1.47 -14.91 12.17
C VAL A 311 -2.39 -15.60 11.14
N TYR A 312 -1.85 -16.52 10.31
CA TYR A 312 -2.63 -17.24 9.30
C TYR A 312 -3.59 -18.27 9.91
N ASP A 313 -3.18 -18.93 10.98
CA ASP A 313 -4.00 -19.90 11.71
C ASP A 313 -5.09 -19.24 12.57
N GLY A 314 -5.07 -17.91 12.69
CA GLY A 314 -6.01 -17.13 13.49
C GLY A 314 -5.78 -17.25 15.00
N GLU A 315 -4.67 -17.83 15.40
CA GLU A 315 -4.17 -17.88 16.77
C GLU A 315 -3.39 -16.57 17.03
N ALA A 316 -4.08 -15.55 17.57
CA ALA A 316 -3.34 -14.46 18.21
C ALA A 316 -2.57 -15.07 19.39
N PRO A 317 -1.25 -14.82 19.56
CA PRO A 317 -0.55 -15.19 20.78
C PRO A 317 -1.31 -14.63 21.96
N ARG A 318 -1.56 -15.48 22.97
CA ARG A 318 -2.25 -15.12 24.23
C ARG A 318 -1.35 -14.27 25.09
#